data_8a01616b1b8496b0a608b199653a994b
#
_entry.id   8a01616b1b8496b0a608b199653a994b
#
_cell.length_a   1.000
_cell.length_b   1.000
_cell.length_c   1.000
_cell.angle_alpha   90.00
_cell.angle_beta   90.00
_cell.angle_gamma   90.00
#
_symmetry.space_group_name_H-M   'P 1'
#
loop_
_entity.id
_entity.type
_entity.pdbx_description
1 polymer ?
#
loop_
_entity_poly.entity_id
_entity_poly.type
_entity_poly.pdbx_seq_one_letter_code
_entity_poly.pdbx_strand_id
1 'polypeptide(L)'
;MDAKYEKDQDTMHAYDRLNTNMSITSKKRKRMEADLDTNEEQEETNDKLFQFKETPILEETQIDSQSTLKWCPNFITKEEGDFLFNHLMKELNFEHTEISMYGKPVHLPRLQSWFAEEGLVVKELYQKQKQHVWTAPMRKLKAQLEKQLGIEFDYCLVNLYRDGNDYINFHADNEAKDIIASMTLGATRRFLVRHLSCFGKKLTLKRKPLTNPNKKDYEFSLNNGSLIVMLGATQQYWKHSIPKEKNVKEPRINLTFRTLQNK
;
A
#
# COMPACT_ATOMS: atom_id res chain seq x y z
N MET A 1 -38.33 47.21 49.94
CA MET A 1 -36.84 47.15 49.78
C MET A 1 -36.40 46.02 48.89
N ASP A 2 -37.27 45.32 48.13
CA ASP A 2 -36.98 44.09 47.47
C ASP A 2 -36.73 44.14 45.93
N ALA A 3 -37.00 45.29 45.31
CA ALA A 3 -36.88 45.42 43.84
C ALA A 3 -35.44 45.77 43.33
N LYS A 4 -34.51 46.08 44.24
CA LYS A 4 -33.13 46.45 43.86
C LYS A 4 -32.14 45.28 43.88
N TYR A 5 -32.48 44.18 44.57
CA TYR A 5 -31.65 43.01 44.71
C TYR A 5 -31.83 42.01 43.53
N GLU A 6 -33.01 41.95 42.91
CA GLU A 6 -33.24 41.07 41.77
C GLU A 6 -32.54 41.54 40.48
N LYS A 7 -32.39 42.89 40.28
CA LYS A 7 -31.68 43.42 39.10
C LYS A 7 -30.17 43.14 39.08
N ASP A 8 -29.55 42.98 40.23
CA ASP A 8 -28.10 42.68 40.28
C ASP A 8 -27.79 41.22 40.05
N GLN A 9 -28.68 40.29 40.35
CA GLN A 9 -28.47 38.86 40.03
C GLN A 9 -28.62 38.53 38.54
N ASP A 10 -29.57 39.16 37.84
CA ASP A 10 -29.76 38.96 36.40
C ASP A 10 -28.60 39.53 35.56
N THR A 11 -28.02 40.65 35.99
CA THR A 11 -26.84 41.25 35.36
C THR A 11 -25.57 40.40 35.58
N MET A 12 -25.39 39.80 36.76
CA MET A 12 -24.27 38.92 37.05
C MET A 12 -24.37 37.63 36.25
N HIS A 13 -25.57 37.03 36.12
CA HIS A 13 -25.79 35.85 35.30
C HIS A 13 -25.59 36.09 33.78
N ALA A 14 -25.91 37.30 33.30
CA ALA A 14 -25.64 37.69 31.92
C ALA A 14 -24.13 37.87 31.65
N TYR A 15 -23.38 38.44 32.59
CA TYR A 15 -21.91 38.57 32.49
C TYR A 15 -21.19 37.20 32.51
N ASP A 16 -21.63 36.28 33.35
CA ASP A 16 -21.07 34.94 33.41
C ASP A 16 -21.35 34.14 32.13
N ARG A 17 -22.54 34.25 31.53
CA ARG A 17 -22.88 33.64 30.24
C ARG A 17 -22.04 34.21 29.08
N LEU A 18 -21.80 35.52 29.06
CA LEU A 18 -20.94 36.17 28.05
C LEU A 18 -19.49 35.75 28.19
N ASN A 19 -18.95 35.69 29.40
CA ASN A 19 -17.56 35.22 29.61
C ASN A 19 -17.39 33.76 29.31
N THR A 20 -18.36 32.88 29.57
CA THR A 20 -18.34 31.46 29.21
C THR A 20 -18.40 31.31 27.72
N ASN A 21 -19.23 32.05 27.00
CA ASN A 21 -19.31 32.02 25.53
C ASN A 21 -18.03 32.55 24.86
N MET A 22 -17.42 33.63 25.40
CA MET A 22 -16.13 34.13 24.91
C MET A 22 -14.98 33.14 25.13
N SER A 23 -14.98 32.40 26.25
CA SER A 23 -13.99 31.37 26.54
C SER A 23 -14.16 30.16 25.60
N ILE A 24 -15.40 29.75 25.29
CA ILE A 24 -15.69 28.65 24.34
C ILE A 24 -15.28 29.05 22.90
N THR A 25 -15.57 30.30 22.50
CA THR A 25 -15.17 30.78 21.16
C THR A 25 -13.67 30.92 21.02
N SER A 26 -12.95 31.38 22.06
CA SER A 26 -11.48 31.44 22.03
C SER A 26 -10.80 30.07 21.99
N LYS A 27 -11.33 29.08 22.72
CA LYS A 27 -10.87 27.69 22.66
C LYS A 27 -11.15 27.05 21.29
N LYS A 28 -12.32 27.32 20.72
CA LYS A 28 -12.67 26.83 19.38
C LYS A 28 -11.79 27.47 18.30
N ARG A 29 -11.49 28.75 18.41
CA ARG A 29 -10.59 29.47 17.50
C ARG A 29 -9.14 28.95 17.60
N LYS A 30 -8.59 28.76 18.80
CA LYS A 30 -7.25 28.14 18.99
C LYS A 30 -7.18 26.74 18.46
N ARG A 31 -8.26 25.93 18.56
CA ARG A 31 -8.30 24.60 17.99
C ARG A 31 -8.33 24.64 16.46
N MET A 32 -9.10 25.56 15.87
CA MET A 32 -9.11 25.75 14.41
C MET A 32 -7.76 26.28 13.88
N GLU A 33 -7.11 27.20 14.61
CA GLU A 33 -5.75 27.68 14.24
C GLU A 33 -4.72 26.52 14.33
N ALA A 34 -4.77 25.71 15.38
CA ALA A 34 -3.90 24.52 15.50
C ALA A 34 -4.18 23.46 14.40
N ASP A 35 -5.45 23.26 14.04
CA ASP A 35 -5.84 22.34 12.96
C ASP A 35 -5.41 22.89 11.56
N LEU A 36 -5.36 24.22 11.39
CA LEU A 36 -4.84 24.87 10.17
C LEU A 36 -3.31 24.75 10.09
N ASP A 37 -2.58 25.06 11.17
CA ASP A 37 -1.12 24.92 11.21
C ASP A 37 -0.68 23.47 10.93
N THR A 38 -1.39 22.47 11.49
CA THR A 38 -1.12 21.06 11.22
C THR A 38 -1.40 20.65 9.77
N ASN A 39 -2.40 21.25 9.12
CA ASN A 39 -2.72 20.99 7.73
C ASN A 39 -1.68 21.63 6.79
N GLU A 40 -1.23 22.85 7.07
CA GLU A 40 -0.17 23.52 6.28
C GLU A 40 1.17 22.78 6.39
N GLU A 41 1.56 22.32 7.59
CA GLU A 41 2.76 21.48 7.77
C GLU A 41 2.63 20.14 7.05
N GLN A 42 1.45 19.52 7.03
CA GLN A 42 1.20 18.28 6.30
C GLN A 42 1.22 18.49 4.78
N GLU A 43 0.67 19.59 4.28
CA GLU A 43 0.74 19.93 2.85
C GLU A 43 2.18 20.22 2.41
N GLU A 44 2.95 21.01 3.18
CA GLU A 44 4.36 21.28 2.87
C GLU A 44 5.21 19.99 2.92
N THR A 45 4.97 19.11 3.88
CA THR A 45 5.63 17.80 3.95
C THR A 45 5.26 16.94 2.75
N ASN A 46 3.98 16.89 2.39
CA ASN A 46 3.50 16.17 1.22
C ASN A 46 4.11 16.70 -0.08
N ASP A 47 4.36 18.00 -0.19
CA ASP A 47 4.94 18.59 -1.41
C ASP A 47 6.41 18.25 -1.60
N LYS A 48 7.13 17.91 -0.54
CA LYS A 48 8.51 17.46 -0.57
C LYS A 48 8.66 15.95 -0.82
N LEU A 49 7.57 15.16 -0.62
CA LEU A 49 7.64 13.71 -0.80
C LEU A 49 7.80 13.31 -2.27
N PHE A 50 8.64 12.29 -2.50
CA PHE A 50 8.90 11.69 -3.81
C PHE A 50 9.41 12.68 -4.87
N GLN A 51 10.08 13.76 -4.44
CA GLN A 51 10.82 14.65 -5.32
C GLN A 51 12.20 14.05 -5.58
N PHE A 52 12.29 13.16 -6.55
CA PHE A 52 13.58 12.56 -6.90
C PHE A 52 14.52 13.63 -7.46
N LYS A 53 15.66 13.83 -6.80
CA LYS A 53 16.75 14.65 -7.34
C LYS A 53 17.32 14.02 -8.60
N GLU A 54 17.41 12.69 -8.63
CA GLU A 54 17.80 11.87 -9.76
C GLU A 54 16.79 10.74 -9.94
N THR A 55 16.56 10.33 -11.18
CA THR A 55 15.68 9.19 -11.46
C THR A 55 16.30 7.90 -10.93
N PRO A 56 15.62 7.15 -10.03
CA PRO A 56 16.16 5.91 -9.49
C PRO A 56 16.46 4.89 -10.60
N ILE A 57 17.64 4.28 -10.54
CA ILE A 57 18.05 3.26 -11.50
C ILE A 57 17.37 1.94 -11.14
N LEU A 58 16.68 1.35 -12.09
CA LEU A 58 16.11 0.01 -11.99
C LEU A 58 17.08 -0.98 -12.63
N GLU A 59 17.74 -1.82 -11.82
CA GLU A 59 18.57 -2.91 -12.31
C GLU A 59 17.69 -3.95 -13.02
N GLU A 60 17.98 -4.23 -14.27
CA GLU A 60 17.20 -5.15 -15.10
C GLU A 60 17.83 -6.54 -15.13
N THR A 61 17.02 -7.56 -14.88
CA THR A 61 17.38 -8.97 -14.99
C THR A 61 16.42 -9.67 -15.93
N GLN A 62 16.89 -10.05 -17.13
CA GLN A 62 16.16 -10.94 -18.03
C GLN A 62 16.17 -12.35 -17.45
N ILE A 63 15.03 -12.84 -17.00
CA ILE A 63 14.92 -14.18 -16.37
C ILE A 63 14.60 -15.29 -17.36
N ASP A 64 14.01 -14.96 -18.52
CA ASP A 64 13.90 -15.77 -19.72
C ASP A 64 13.66 -14.87 -20.94
N SER A 65 13.44 -15.43 -22.13
CA SER A 65 13.28 -14.64 -23.38
C SER A 65 12.03 -13.76 -23.42
N GLN A 66 11.09 -13.91 -22.48
CA GLN A 66 9.81 -13.21 -22.45
C GLN A 66 9.51 -12.54 -21.10
N SER A 67 10.34 -12.78 -20.11
CA SER A 67 10.11 -12.36 -18.71
C SER A 67 11.30 -11.59 -18.18
N THR A 68 11.02 -10.44 -17.56
CA THR A 68 12.03 -9.53 -17.02
C THR A 68 11.64 -9.11 -15.62
N LEU A 69 12.62 -9.00 -14.72
CA LEU A 69 12.51 -8.36 -13.44
C LEU A 69 13.32 -7.06 -13.45
N LYS A 70 12.76 -5.98 -12.90
CA LYS A 70 13.52 -4.76 -12.59
C LYS A 70 13.53 -4.56 -11.08
N TRP A 71 14.68 -4.20 -10.54
CA TRP A 71 14.91 -4.09 -9.11
C TRP A 71 15.58 -2.77 -8.74
N CYS A 72 15.08 -2.13 -7.68
CA CYS A 72 15.70 -0.97 -7.06
C CYS A 72 15.58 -1.10 -5.54
N PRO A 73 16.68 -1.25 -4.79
CA PRO A 73 16.63 -1.41 -3.33
C PRO A 73 16.18 -0.14 -2.59
N ASN A 74 16.41 1.04 -3.19
CA ASN A 74 16.09 2.34 -2.60
C ASN A 74 15.38 3.21 -3.64
N PHE A 75 14.19 2.78 -4.09
CA PHE A 75 13.38 3.54 -5.04
C PHE A 75 12.84 4.82 -4.41
N ILE A 76 12.47 4.77 -3.15
CA ILE A 76 12.21 5.91 -2.28
C ILE A 76 13.18 5.87 -1.09
N THR A 77 13.38 7.02 -0.44
CA THR A 77 14.25 7.09 0.74
C THR A 77 13.66 6.32 1.93
N LYS A 78 14.49 6.01 2.91
CA LYS A 78 14.02 5.36 4.13
C LYS A 78 12.96 6.22 4.85
N GLU A 79 13.17 7.51 4.91
CA GLU A 79 12.29 8.49 5.55
C GLU A 79 10.92 8.54 4.86
N GLU A 80 10.90 8.56 3.52
CA GLU A 80 9.67 8.48 2.73
C GLU A 80 8.94 7.15 2.94
N GLY A 81 9.70 6.05 3.00
CA GLY A 81 9.16 4.73 3.30
C GLY A 81 8.54 4.64 4.70
N ASP A 82 9.21 5.18 5.72
CA ASP A 82 8.72 5.23 7.10
C ASP A 82 7.46 6.12 7.20
N PHE A 83 7.47 7.27 6.52
CA PHE A 83 6.30 8.15 6.45
C PHE A 83 5.09 7.44 5.84
N LEU A 84 5.25 6.83 4.66
CA LEU A 84 4.18 6.09 4.00
C LEU A 84 3.68 4.91 4.83
N PHE A 85 4.58 4.16 5.45
CA PHE A 85 4.20 3.05 6.31
C PHE A 85 3.28 3.52 7.43
N ASN A 86 3.67 4.57 8.17
CA ASN A 86 2.89 5.13 9.27
C ASN A 86 1.56 5.73 8.79
N HIS A 87 1.57 6.44 7.64
CA HIS A 87 0.38 6.98 7.02
C HIS A 87 -0.64 5.87 6.70
N LEU A 88 -0.20 4.80 6.02
CA LEU A 88 -1.07 3.70 5.63
C LEU A 88 -1.57 2.87 6.82
N MET A 89 -0.76 2.69 7.86
CA MET A 89 -1.18 2.02 9.10
C MET A 89 -2.29 2.80 9.83
N LYS A 90 -2.30 4.12 9.69
CA LYS A 90 -3.33 5.00 10.29
C LYS A 90 -4.60 5.09 9.44
N GLU A 91 -4.45 5.21 8.12
CA GLU A 91 -5.55 5.53 7.20
C GLU A 91 -6.33 4.30 6.73
N LEU A 92 -5.67 3.11 6.65
CA LEU A 92 -6.28 1.94 6.06
C LEU A 92 -6.93 1.02 7.11
N ASN A 93 -8.13 0.59 6.81
CA ASN A 93 -8.74 -0.56 7.46
C ASN A 93 -8.21 -1.83 6.78
N PHE A 94 -7.35 -2.57 7.46
CA PHE A 94 -6.86 -3.86 7.00
C PHE A 94 -7.78 -4.98 7.45
N GLU A 95 -8.22 -5.82 6.52
CA GLU A 95 -9.19 -6.88 6.77
C GLU A 95 -8.63 -8.26 6.43
N HIS A 96 -9.16 -9.28 7.09
CA HIS A 96 -8.92 -10.66 6.70
C HIS A 96 -9.66 -10.98 5.41
N THR A 97 -8.93 -11.43 4.39
CA THR A 97 -9.54 -11.97 3.19
C THR A 97 -9.80 -13.45 3.39
N GLU A 98 -11.05 -13.85 3.22
CA GLU A 98 -11.47 -15.25 3.21
C GLU A 98 -11.49 -15.79 1.79
N ILE A 99 -10.87 -16.93 1.58
CA ILE A 99 -10.91 -17.67 0.31
C ILE A 99 -11.52 -19.06 0.54
N SER A 100 -12.18 -19.63 -0.47
CA SER A 100 -12.59 -21.03 -0.42
C SER A 100 -11.45 -21.93 -0.86
N MET A 101 -11.02 -22.82 0.00
CA MET A 101 -10.01 -23.84 -0.29
C MET A 101 -10.57 -25.24 -0.01
N TYR A 102 -10.71 -26.05 -1.06
CA TYR A 102 -11.34 -27.38 -0.95
C TYR A 102 -12.77 -27.34 -0.33
N GLY A 103 -13.55 -26.29 -0.67
CA GLY A 103 -14.91 -26.10 -0.17
C GLY A 103 -14.99 -25.58 1.28
N LYS A 104 -13.88 -25.24 1.91
CA LYS A 104 -13.82 -24.68 3.28
C LYS A 104 -13.36 -23.23 3.23
N PRO A 105 -13.93 -22.32 4.05
CA PRO A 105 -13.44 -20.98 4.21
C PRO A 105 -12.07 -20.99 4.92
N VAL A 106 -11.11 -20.27 4.39
CA VAL A 106 -9.75 -20.13 4.94
C VAL A 106 -9.36 -18.67 4.92
N HIS A 107 -8.94 -18.13 6.05
CA HIS A 107 -8.38 -16.78 6.12
C HIS A 107 -6.95 -16.77 5.57
N LEU A 108 -6.65 -15.79 4.72
CA LEU A 108 -5.27 -15.57 4.27
C LEU A 108 -4.39 -15.19 5.48
N PRO A 109 -3.16 -15.70 5.55
CA PRO A 109 -2.23 -15.39 6.64
C PRO A 109 -1.56 -14.01 6.44
N ARG A 110 -2.34 -13.00 6.18
CA ARG A 110 -2.01 -11.58 6.06
C ARG A 110 -3.31 -10.80 5.97
N LEU A 111 -3.26 -9.50 6.23
CA LEU A 111 -4.40 -8.61 6.06
C LEU A 111 -4.28 -7.87 4.72
N GLN A 112 -5.41 -7.42 4.20
CA GLN A 112 -5.47 -6.74 2.90
C GLN A 112 -6.33 -5.48 2.96
N SER A 113 -5.99 -4.55 2.08
CA SER A 113 -6.76 -3.37 1.71
C SER A 113 -6.43 -3.01 0.26
N TRP A 114 -7.08 -2.03 -0.34
CA TRP A 114 -6.77 -1.65 -1.71
C TRP A 114 -7.20 -0.23 -2.05
N PHE A 115 -6.51 0.38 -3.02
CA PHE A 115 -6.78 1.70 -3.58
C PHE A 115 -7.19 1.59 -5.03
N ALA A 116 -8.16 2.42 -5.43
CA ALA A 116 -8.49 2.68 -6.82
C ALA A 116 -9.23 4.02 -6.97
N GLU A 117 -9.48 4.46 -8.18
CA GLU A 117 -10.40 5.56 -8.43
C GLU A 117 -11.83 5.14 -8.09
N GLU A 118 -12.66 6.10 -7.69
CA GLU A 118 -14.05 5.84 -7.36
C GLU A 118 -14.80 5.22 -8.54
N GLY A 119 -15.59 4.19 -8.27
CA GLY A 119 -16.38 3.48 -9.28
C GLY A 119 -15.62 2.44 -10.10
N LEU A 120 -14.31 2.24 -9.87
CA LEU A 120 -13.58 1.16 -10.52
C LEU A 120 -14.05 -0.19 -10.01
N VAL A 121 -14.53 -1.04 -10.92
CA VAL A 121 -14.96 -2.41 -10.61
C VAL A 121 -13.78 -3.37 -10.83
N VAL A 122 -13.25 -3.90 -9.75
CA VAL A 122 -12.26 -4.99 -9.77
C VAL A 122 -12.97 -6.33 -9.50
N LYS A 123 -12.22 -7.45 -9.61
CA LYS A 123 -12.77 -8.80 -9.37
C LYS A 123 -13.52 -8.91 -8.05
N GLU A 124 -14.54 -9.78 -8.02
CA GLU A 124 -15.41 -10.06 -6.86
C GLU A 124 -14.66 -10.28 -5.53
N LEU A 125 -13.42 -10.82 -5.59
CA LEU A 125 -12.60 -11.06 -4.42
C LEU A 125 -12.32 -9.77 -3.63
N TYR A 126 -12.13 -8.65 -4.34
CA TYR A 126 -11.84 -7.34 -3.72
C TYR A 126 -13.11 -6.55 -3.42
N GLN A 127 -14.23 -6.87 -4.04
CA GLN A 127 -15.52 -6.18 -3.81
C GLN A 127 -16.05 -6.35 -2.38
N LYS A 128 -15.61 -7.41 -1.68
CA LYS A 128 -15.96 -7.67 -0.28
C LYS A 128 -15.21 -6.77 0.71
N GLN A 129 -14.16 -6.10 0.27
CA GLN A 129 -13.34 -5.21 1.08
C GLN A 129 -13.64 -3.76 0.74
N LYS A 130 -13.50 -2.87 1.71
CA LYS A 130 -13.69 -1.44 1.49
C LYS A 130 -12.60 -0.92 0.54
N GLN A 131 -13.02 -0.38 -0.60
CA GLN A 131 -12.16 0.39 -1.48
C GLN A 131 -11.79 1.71 -0.82
N HIS A 132 -10.51 2.07 -0.91
CA HIS A 132 -10.02 3.39 -0.51
C HIS A 132 -9.72 4.23 -1.76
N VAL A 133 -10.11 5.50 -1.70
CA VAL A 133 -9.69 6.50 -2.69
C VAL A 133 -8.21 6.82 -2.42
N TRP A 134 -7.46 7.08 -3.49
CA TRP A 134 -6.04 7.42 -3.39
C TRP A 134 -5.81 8.64 -2.48
N THR A 135 -5.01 8.49 -1.44
CA THR A 135 -4.55 9.60 -0.61
C THR A 135 -3.50 10.44 -1.34
N ALA A 136 -3.26 11.69 -0.92
CA ALA A 136 -2.29 12.55 -1.58
C ALA A 136 -0.88 11.93 -1.68
N PRO A 137 -0.30 11.31 -0.61
CA PRO A 137 0.98 10.61 -0.73
C PRO A 137 0.96 9.44 -1.71
N MET A 138 -0.14 8.67 -1.73
CA MET A 138 -0.28 7.54 -2.64
C MET A 138 -0.44 7.97 -4.10
N ARG A 139 -1.12 9.09 -4.38
CA ARG A 139 -1.19 9.68 -5.73
C ARG A 139 0.19 10.12 -6.22
N LYS A 140 0.99 10.74 -5.37
CA LYS A 140 2.37 11.16 -5.71
C LYS A 140 3.25 9.96 -6.00
N LEU A 141 3.24 8.93 -5.15
CA LEU A 141 3.99 7.69 -5.40
C LEU A 141 3.55 7.02 -6.70
N LYS A 142 2.23 6.90 -6.92
CA LYS A 142 1.66 6.35 -8.17
C LYS A 142 2.19 7.11 -9.39
N ALA A 143 2.10 8.44 -9.38
CA ALA A 143 2.56 9.28 -10.49
C ALA A 143 4.07 9.12 -10.78
N GLN A 144 4.90 8.96 -9.75
CA GLN A 144 6.33 8.71 -9.93
C GLN A 144 6.61 7.33 -10.54
N LEU A 145 5.88 6.30 -10.10
CA LEU A 145 5.97 4.95 -10.68
C LEU A 145 5.54 4.95 -12.15
N GLU A 146 4.42 5.61 -12.46
CA GLU A 146 3.89 5.73 -13.81
C GLU A 146 4.86 6.46 -14.74
N LYS A 147 5.43 7.58 -14.29
CA LYS A 147 6.47 8.31 -15.00
C LYS A 147 7.72 7.45 -15.27
N GLN A 148 8.18 6.69 -14.26
CA GLN A 148 9.36 5.84 -14.35
C GLN A 148 9.18 4.65 -15.29
N LEU A 149 7.97 4.07 -15.31
CA LEU A 149 7.68 2.84 -16.04
C LEU A 149 6.98 3.09 -17.40
N GLY A 150 6.51 4.31 -17.66
CA GLY A 150 5.79 4.67 -18.88
C GLY A 150 4.43 4.00 -19.00
N ILE A 151 3.73 3.76 -17.88
CA ILE A 151 2.47 3.04 -17.81
C ILE A 151 1.56 3.66 -16.75
N GLU A 152 0.25 3.58 -16.95
CA GLU A 152 -0.76 3.96 -15.96
C GLU A 152 -1.24 2.75 -15.15
N PHE A 153 -1.38 2.92 -13.82
CA PHE A 153 -1.92 1.91 -12.93
C PHE A 153 -3.36 2.21 -12.55
N ASP A 154 -4.21 1.20 -12.57
CA ASP A 154 -5.62 1.33 -12.25
C ASP A 154 -5.92 1.18 -10.76
N TYR A 155 -5.19 0.29 -10.08
CA TYR A 155 -5.38 0.02 -8.65
C TYR A 155 -4.10 -0.42 -7.97
N CYS A 156 -4.11 -0.38 -6.65
CA CYS A 156 -3.04 -0.90 -5.81
C CYS A 156 -3.62 -1.83 -4.75
N LEU A 157 -3.23 -3.10 -4.78
CA LEU A 157 -3.49 -4.03 -3.69
C LEU A 157 -2.47 -3.82 -2.59
N VAL A 158 -2.95 -3.66 -1.36
CA VAL A 158 -2.13 -3.45 -0.16
C VAL A 158 -2.18 -4.70 0.71
N ASN A 159 -1.04 -5.34 0.93
CA ASN A 159 -0.91 -6.49 1.83
C ASN A 159 -0.14 -6.08 3.09
N LEU A 160 -0.73 -6.28 4.26
CA LEU A 160 -0.08 -6.13 5.55
C LEU A 160 0.33 -7.50 6.08
N TYR A 161 1.64 -7.72 6.22
CA TYR A 161 2.25 -8.83 6.94
C TYR A 161 2.59 -8.33 8.34
N ARG A 162 1.88 -8.83 9.36
CA ARG A 162 2.00 -8.34 10.75
C ARG A 162 3.34 -8.69 11.38
N ASP A 163 3.89 -9.83 10.97
CA ASP A 163 5.21 -10.33 11.35
C ASP A 163 5.69 -11.40 10.36
N GLY A 164 6.75 -12.12 10.69
CA GLY A 164 7.31 -13.19 9.87
C GLY A 164 6.48 -14.49 9.81
N ASN A 165 5.39 -14.62 10.58
CA ASN A 165 4.46 -15.76 10.45
C ASN A 165 3.48 -15.53 9.30
N ASP A 166 3.19 -14.27 8.96
CA ASP A 166 2.39 -13.93 7.79
C ASP A 166 3.22 -14.15 6.52
N TYR A 167 2.58 -14.73 5.49
CA TYR A 167 3.24 -15.17 4.28
C TYR A 167 2.28 -15.22 3.10
N ILE A 168 2.83 -15.42 1.91
CA ILE A 168 2.10 -15.83 0.73
C ILE A 168 2.91 -16.91 0.00
N ASN A 169 2.25 -18.04 -0.27
CA ASN A 169 2.84 -19.14 -1.02
C ASN A 169 3.13 -18.76 -2.47
N PHE A 170 3.88 -19.60 -3.19
CA PHE A 170 4.14 -19.41 -4.62
C PHE A 170 2.84 -19.29 -5.41
N HIS A 171 2.64 -18.13 -6.03
CA HIS A 171 1.47 -17.78 -6.83
C HIS A 171 1.91 -16.92 -8.03
N ALA A 172 0.98 -16.65 -8.92
CA ALA A 172 1.08 -15.65 -9.95
C ALA A 172 -0.16 -14.74 -9.88
N ASP A 173 0.01 -13.47 -10.18
CA ASP A 173 -1.05 -12.45 -10.17
C ASP A 173 -1.75 -12.44 -11.54
N ASN A 174 -2.54 -13.48 -11.80
CA ASN A 174 -3.16 -13.70 -13.11
C ASN A 174 -4.22 -12.64 -13.49
N GLU A 175 -4.65 -11.82 -12.55
CA GLU A 175 -5.58 -10.71 -12.76
C GLU A 175 -4.91 -9.43 -13.28
N ALA A 176 -3.60 -9.32 -13.15
CA ALA A 176 -2.86 -8.18 -13.66
C ALA A 176 -2.47 -8.39 -15.13
N LYS A 177 -2.46 -7.30 -15.89
CA LYS A 177 -1.92 -7.27 -17.24
C LYS A 177 -0.41 -7.01 -17.14
N ASP A 178 0.35 -7.47 -18.06
CA ASP A 178 1.77 -7.30 -18.41
C ASP A 178 2.77 -6.76 -17.36
N ILE A 179 2.41 -5.78 -16.53
CA ILE A 179 3.33 -5.12 -15.59
C ILE A 179 2.73 -5.08 -14.19
N ILE A 180 3.53 -5.48 -13.21
CA ILE A 180 3.22 -5.34 -11.79
C ILE A 180 4.39 -4.65 -11.10
N ALA A 181 4.12 -3.51 -10.46
CA ALA A 181 5.09 -2.81 -9.62
C ALA A 181 4.81 -3.07 -8.14
N SER A 182 5.76 -3.67 -7.46
CA SER A 182 5.64 -4.10 -6.06
C SER A 182 6.62 -3.35 -5.18
N MET A 183 6.11 -2.45 -4.33
CA MET A 183 6.89 -1.67 -3.37
C MET A 183 6.78 -2.25 -1.97
N THR A 184 7.87 -2.19 -1.23
CA THR A 184 7.93 -2.65 0.16
C THR A 184 8.12 -1.48 1.11
N LEU A 185 7.35 -1.49 2.20
CA LEU A 185 7.47 -0.57 3.33
C LEU A 185 7.62 -1.36 4.63
N GLY A 186 8.44 -0.86 5.55
CA GLY A 186 8.68 -1.48 6.86
C GLY A 186 9.66 -2.64 6.82
N ALA A 187 9.34 -3.76 7.47
CA ALA A 187 10.29 -4.86 7.67
C ALA A 187 10.80 -5.50 6.37
N THR A 188 12.09 -5.80 6.36
CA THR A 188 12.70 -6.53 5.24
C THR A 188 12.20 -7.97 5.18
N ARG A 189 11.83 -8.43 4.01
CA ARG A 189 11.39 -9.81 3.75
C ARG A 189 12.03 -10.38 2.49
N ARG A 190 12.27 -11.68 2.47
CA ARG A 190 12.69 -12.38 1.27
C ARG A 190 11.57 -12.46 0.25
N PHE A 191 11.90 -12.24 -1.02
CA PHE A 191 11.01 -12.42 -2.16
C PHE A 191 11.61 -13.45 -3.09
N LEU A 192 10.91 -14.55 -3.27
CA LEU A 192 11.38 -15.68 -4.07
C LEU A 192 10.63 -15.68 -5.40
N VAL A 193 11.36 -15.83 -6.50
CA VAL A 193 10.80 -15.98 -7.85
C VAL A 193 11.26 -17.32 -8.40
N ARG A 194 10.33 -18.16 -8.87
CA ARG A 194 10.61 -19.53 -9.27
C ARG A 194 9.89 -19.90 -10.55
N HIS A 195 10.62 -20.48 -11.50
CA HIS A 195 10.06 -20.93 -12.76
C HIS A 195 9.07 -22.09 -12.58
N LEU A 196 8.01 -22.12 -13.38
CA LEU A 196 6.95 -23.14 -13.27
C LEU A 196 7.45 -24.58 -13.41
N SER A 197 8.52 -24.82 -14.19
CA SER A 197 9.10 -26.15 -14.33
C SER A 197 9.60 -26.78 -13.03
N CYS A 198 9.82 -25.99 -11.97
CA CYS A 198 10.26 -26.47 -10.68
C CYS A 198 9.13 -27.08 -9.82
N PHE A 199 7.86 -26.93 -10.22
CA PHE A 199 6.71 -27.39 -9.41
C PHE A 199 6.20 -28.79 -9.78
N GLY A 200 6.92 -29.52 -10.64
CA GLY A 200 6.62 -30.91 -11.00
C GLY A 200 5.41 -31.10 -11.93
N LYS A 201 5.15 -32.36 -12.32
CA LYS A 201 4.12 -32.74 -13.33
C LYS A 201 2.66 -32.47 -12.90
N LYS A 202 2.38 -32.11 -11.64
CA LYS A 202 1.01 -31.81 -11.15
C LYS A 202 0.46 -30.46 -11.59
N LEU A 203 1.30 -29.54 -12.06
CA LEU A 203 0.81 -28.34 -12.72
C LEU A 203 0.51 -28.68 -14.18
N THR A 204 -0.75 -28.91 -14.50
CA THR A 204 -1.27 -28.91 -15.86
C THR A 204 -1.11 -27.49 -16.42
N LEU A 205 0.05 -27.22 -16.98
CA LEU A 205 0.29 -26.00 -17.73
C LEU A 205 -0.64 -26.05 -18.93
N LYS A 206 -1.60 -25.14 -19.00
CA LYS A 206 -2.42 -24.96 -20.21
C LYS A 206 -1.55 -24.59 -21.43
N ARG A 207 -0.30 -24.15 -21.19
CA ARG A 207 0.74 -23.89 -22.19
C ARG A 207 2.08 -24.38 -21.65
N LYS A 208 2.85 -25.10 -22.49
CA LYS A 208 4.25 -25.39 -22.17
C LYS A 208 5.03 -24.08 -22.14
N PRO A 209 5.91 -23.85 -21.16
CA PRO A 209 6.80 -22.70 -21.19
C PRO A 209 7.57 -22.70 -22.51
N LEU A 210 7.57 -21.60 -23.25
CA LEU A 210 8.29 -21.46 -24.51
C LEU A 210 9.80 -21.47 -24.29
N THR A 211 10.24 -21.27 -23.07
CA THR A 211 11.65 -21.15 -22.70
C THR A 211 11.98 -22.03 -21.51
N ASN A 212 13.18 -22.57 -21.51
CA ASN A 212 13.76 -23.27 -20.36
C ASN A 212 14.93 -22.43 -19.85
N PRO A 213 14.70 -21.52 -18.87
CA PRO A 213 15.74 -20.62 -18.40
C PRO A 213 16.89 -21.38 -17.75
N ASN A 214 18.12 -20.89 -17.91
CA ASN A 214 19.30 -21.49 -17.29
C ASN A 214 19.23 -21.43 -15.76
N LYS A 215 18.74 -20.30 -15.21
CA LYS A 215 18.49 -20.11 -13.77
C LYS A 215 16.99 -20.12 -13.52
N LYS A 216 16.53 -20.99 -12.61
CA LYS A 216 15.10 -21.22 -12.34
C LYS A 216 14.60 -20.62 -11.03
N ASP A 217 15.49 -20.09 -10.22
CA ASP A 217 15.20 -19.47 -8.94
C ASP A 217 15.94 -18.15 -8.79
N TYR A 218 15.22 -17.12 -8.31
CA TYR A 218 15.78 -15.83 -7.94
C TYR A 218 15.29 -15.47 -6.53
N GLU A 219 16.14 -14.77 -5.80
CA GLU A 219 15.82 -14.28 -4.47
C GLU A 219 16.24 -12.81 -4.35
N PHE A 220 15.34 -11.99 -3.80
CA PHE A 220 15.56 -10.58 -3.51
C PHE A 220 15.28 -10.33 -2.02
N SER A 221 16.05 -9.43 -1.41
CA SER A 221 15.79 -8.92 -0.07
C SER A 221 15.03 -7.61 -0.19
N LEU A 222 13.72 -7.65 0.06
CA LEU A 222 12.83 -6.49 -0.08
C LEU A 222 12.87 -5.67 1.21
N ASN A 223 13.68 -4.62 1.23
CA ASN A 223 13.79 -3.66 2.34
C ASN A 223 12.81 -2.48 2.17
N ASN A 224 12.70 -1.66 3.22
CA ASN A 224 11.88 -0.44 3.22
C ASN A 224 12.29 0.50 2.06
N GLY A 225 11.32 0.92 1.27
CA GLY A 225 11.54 1.78 0.09
C GLY A 225 11.99 1.04 -1.19
N SER A 226 12.11 -0.29 -1.16
CA SER A 226 12.51 -1.08 -2.32
C SER A 226 11.34 -1.30 -3.30
N LEU A 227 11.68 -1.34 -4.60
CA LEU A 227 10.75 -1.63 -5.69
C LEU A 227 11.23 -2.83 -6.49
N ILE A 228 10.33 -3.80 -6.73
CA ILE A 228 10.52 -4.84 -7.73
C ILE A 228 9.39 -4.76 -8.76
N VAL A 229 9.75 -4.82 -10.04
CA VAL A 229 8.79 -4.78 -11.15
C VAL A 229 8.89 -6.08 -11.93
N MET A 230 7.75 -6.72 -12.15
CA MET A 230 7.60 -7.94 -12.92
C MET A 230 6.98 -7.60 -14.27
N LEU A 231 7.67 -7.94 -15.37
CA LEU A 231 7.30 -7.54 -16.73
C LEU A 231 7.15 -8.74 -17.66
N GLY A 232 6.39 -8.51 -18.73
CA GLY A 232 6.19 -9.48 -19.80
C GLY A 232 5.46 -10.73 -19.33
N ALA A 233 5.96 -11.90 -19.71
CA ALA A 233 5.32 -13.17 -19.39
C ALA A 233 5.62 -13.70 -17.97
N THR A 234 6.14 -12.85 -17.05
CA THR A 234 6.51 -13.26 -15.69
C THR A 234 5.35 -13.96 -14.98
N GLN A 235 4.12 -13.42 -15.08
CA GLN A 235 2.97 -14.05 -14.43
C GLN A 235 2.48 -15.33 -15.11
N GLN A 236 2.95 -15.60 -16.32
CA GLN A 236 2.58 -16.81 -17.09
C GLN A 236 3.51 -17.99 -16.81
N TYR A 237 4.81 -17.72 -16.62
CA TYR A 237 5.86 -18.75 -16.56
C TYR A 237 6.58 -18.81 -15.21
N TRP A 238 6.37 -17.83 -14.35
CA TRP A 238 7.02 -17.75 -13.06
C TRP A 238 5.98 -17.61 -11.94
N LYS A 239 6.37 -18.02 -10.75
CA LYS A 239 5.65 -17.78 -9.51
C LYS A 239 6.55 -17.06 -8.53
N HIS A 240 5.93 -16.27 -7.66
CA HIS A 240 6.63 -15.56 -6.61
C HIS A 240 5.99 -15.82 -5.25
N SER A 241 6.75 -15.60 -4.18
CA SER A 241 6.30 -15.83 -2.80
C SER A 241 7.02 -14.92 -1.81
N ILE A 242 6.38 -14.69 -0.66
CA ILE A 242 7.00 -14.20 0.57
C ILE A 242 6.94 -15.36 1.57
N PRO A 243 8.06 -16.05 1.85
CA PRO A 243 8.07 -17.19 2.76
C PRO A 243 7.88 -16.77 4.21
N LYS A 244 7.57 -17.74 5.11
CA LYS A 244 7.62 -17.49 6.55
C LYS A 244 9.06 -17.25 7.01
N GLU A 245 9.24 -16.23 7.85
CA GLU A 245 10.53 -15.84 8.45
C GLU A 245 10.33 -15.52 9.93
N LYS A 246 10.23 -16.53 10.77
CA LYS A 246 9.82 -16.43 12.19
C LYS A 246 10.65 -15.47 13.04
N ASN A 247 11.85 -15.13 12.58
CA ASN A 247 12.75 -14.15 13.25
C ASN A 247 12.32 -12.70 13.02
N VAL A 248 11.57 -12.41 11.94
CA VAL A 248 11.06 -11.06 11.66
C VAL A 248 9.87 -10.81 12.57
N LYS A 249 9.96 -9.79 13.42
CA LYS A 249 8.93 -9.41 14.38
C LYS A 249 8.15 -8.18 13.98
N GLU A 250 8.77 -7.36 13.15
CA GLU A 250 8.22 -6.09 12.69
C GLU A 250 7.27 -6.28 11.49
N PRO A 251 6.25 -5.43 11.36
CA PRO A 251 5.31 -5.49 10.26
C PRO A 251 5.90 -4.97 8.94
N ARG A 252 5.34 -5.47 7.84
CA ARG A 252 5.64 -5.05 6.47
C ARG A 252 4.35 -4.77 5.72
N ILE A 253 4.32 -3.65 5.00
CA ILE A 253 3.31 -3.36 3.99
C ILE A 253 3.91 -3.62 2.60
N ASN A 254 3.13 -4.23 1.73
CA ASN A 254 3.43 -4.37 0.32
C ASN A 254 2.38 -3.66 -0.52
N LEU A 255 2.80 -2.73 -1.35
CA LEU A 255 1.98 -2.02 -2.32
C LEU A 255 2.17 -2.66 -3.69
N THR A 256 1.13 -3.27 -4.24
CA THR A 256 1.19 -3.93 -5.55
C THR A 256 0.33 -3.17 -6.55
N PHE A 257 0.97 -2.30 -7.34
CA PHE A 257 0.33 -1.50 -8.39
C PHE A 257 0.10 -2.35 -9.63
N ARG A 258 -1.09 -2.29 -10.20
CA ARG A 258 -1.56 -3.16 -11.28
C ARG A 258 -2.44 -2.42 -12.29
N THR A 259 -2.48 -2.95 -13.51
CA THR A 259 -3.42 -2.58 -14.58
C THR A 259 -4.49 -3.65 -14.73
N LEU A 260 -5.71 -3.27 -15.11
CA LEU A 260 -6.79 -4.20 -15.43
C LEU A 260 -6.55 -4.86 -16.78
N GLN A 261 -6.92 -6.14 -16.91
CA GLN A 261 -6.77 -6.91 -18.17
C GLN A 261 -7.71 -6.44 -19.28
N ASN A 262 -8.85 -5.86 -18.91
CA ASN A 262 -9.89 -5.43 -19.84
C ASN A 262 -10.21 -3.95 -19.60
N LYS A 263 -9.49 -3.08 -20.24
CA LYS A 263 -9.90 -1.71 -20.51
C LYS A 263 -10.38 -1.61 -21.93
#